data_aa23adefd0c0a5970a31fb66621a7521
#
_entry.id   aa23adefd0c0a5970a31fb66621a7521
#
_cell.length_a   1.000
_cell.length_b   1.000
_cell.length_c   1.000
_cell.angle_alpha   90.00
_cell.angle_beta   90.00
_cell.angle_gamma   90.00
#
_symmetry.space_group_name_H-M   'P 1'
#
loop_
_entity.id
_entity.type
_entity.pdbx_description
1 polymer ?
#
loop_
_entity_poly.entity_id
_entity_poly.type
_entity_poly.pdbx_seq_one_letter_code
_entity_poly.pdbx_strand_id
1 'polypeptide(L)'
;MVERIGIPESEVDGLRKRYFSTYGTVLNGLRVEHEVDPLEYSQFVHNIPLERYLAPDPRLRRMLDSLPQKKYIFSNADRPYILRVLSTLDVADCFHGIVDIFSTDFACKPMESSYRIALQKAGSPEPEACVLVDDLPRNLEPAMKMGMTTVLVHTKFPTHSGNYQINTIYQLADLIS
;
A
#
# COMPACT_ATOMS: atom_id res chain seq x y z
N MET A 1 20.62 3.68 -2.67
CA MET A 1 21.48 2.48 -2.62
C MET A 1 22.90 2.83 -3.02
N VAL A 2 23.16 3.40 -4.18
CA VAL A 2 24.52 3.72 -4.62
C VAL A 2 25.21 4.73 -3.69
N GLU A 3 24.64 5.92 -3.54
CA GLU A 3 25.26 7.03 -2.79
C GLU A 3 25.37 6.82 -1.27
N ARG A 4 24.42 6.07 -0.68
CA ARG A 4 24.33 5.94 0.79
C ARG A 4 24.91 4.63 1.32
N ILE A 5 24.92 3.58 0.50
CA ILE A 5 25.31 2.23 0.93
C ILE A 5 26.50 1.72 0.12
N GLY A 6 26.88 2.39 -0.97
CA GLY A 6 28.00 2.01 -1.81
C GLY A 6 27.75 0.79 -2.71
N ILE A 7 26.48 0.43 -2.94
CA ILE A 7 26.12 -0.67 -3.84
C ILE A 7 26.39 -0.23 -5.29
N PRO A 8 27.12 -1.03 -6.09
CA PRO A 8 27.34 -0.71 -7.49
C PRO A 8 26.03 -0.51 -8.26
N GLU A 9 25.95 0.51 -9.11
CA GLU A 9 24.73 0.81 -9.87
C GLU A 9 24.24 -0.38 -10.70
N SER A 10 25.17 -1.16 -11.25
CA SER A 10 24.87 -2.38 -12.01
C SER A 10 24.17 -3.47 -11.21
N GLU A 11 24.25 -3.46 -9.88
CA GLU A 11 23.65 -4.46 -9.00
C GLU A 11 22.28 -4.00 -8.45
N VAL A 12 21.96 -2.71 -8.52
CA VAL A 12 20.78 -2.13 -7.85
C VAL A 12 19.49 -2.80 -8.31
N ASP A 13 19.29 -2.98 -9.60
CA ASP A 13 18.03 -3.56 -10.11
C ASP A 13 17.86 -5.05 -9.71
N GLY A 14 18.95 -5.82 -9.71
CA GLY A 14 18.96 -7.19 -9.23
C GLY A 14 18.62 -7.29 -7.75
N LEU A 15 19.24 -6.43 -6.94
CA LEU A 15 18.98 -6.35 -5.50
C LEU A 15 17.55 -5.91 -5.17
N ARG A 16 17.03 -4.90 -5.88
CA ARG A 16 15.65 -4.45 -5.69
C ARG A 16 14.64 -5.57 -5.95
N LYS A 17 14.81 -6.32 -7.03
CA LYS A 17 13.96 -7.47 -7.36
C LYS A 17 14.07 -8.56 -6.28
N ARG A 18 15.28 -8.89 -5.85
CA ARG A 18 15.54 -9.87 -4.80
C ARG A 18 14.92 -9.44 -3.47
N TYR A 19 15.13 -8.19 -3.04
CA TYR A 19 14.56 -7.69 -1.80
C TYR A 19 13.04 -7.66 -1.83
N PHE A 20 12.47 -7.24 -2.94
CA PHE A 20 11.02 -7.23 -3.11
C PHE A 20 10.41 -8.65 -3.06
N SER A 21 11.08 -9.65 -3.62
CA SER A 21 10.61 -11.04 -3.58
C SER A 21 10.84 -11.70 -2.22
N THR A 22 12.00 -11.46 -1.58
CA THR A 22 12.41 -12.17 -0.35
C THR A 22 11.84 -11.51 0.90
N TYR A 23 11.88 -10.18 0.96
CA TYR A 23 11.53 -9.40 2.17
C TYR A 23 10.23 -8.60 2.02
N GLY A 24 9.56 -8.68 0.87
CA GLY A 24 8.33 -7.96 0.58
C GLY A 24 8.53 -6.50 0.18
N THR A 25 9.57 -5.83 0.68
CA THR A 25 9.96 -4.46 0.32
C THR A 25 11.47 -4.31 0.19
N VAL A 26 11.91 -3.30 -0.56
CA VAL A 26 13.32 -2.93 -0.64
C VAL A 26 13.83 -2.45 0.73
N LEU A 27 13.03 -1.70 1.47
CA LEU A 27 13.35 -1.23 2.81
C LEU A 27 13.70 -2.39 3.75
N ASN A 28 12.86 -3.44 3.79
CA ASN A 28 13.12 -4.60 4.63
C ASN A 28 14.42 -5.32 4.26
N GLY A 29 14.69 -5.47 2.95
CA GLY A 29 15.97 -6.04 2.50
C GLY A 29 17.18 -5.22 2.95
N LEU A 30 17.12 -3.90 2.77
CA LEU A 30 18.18 -3.00 3.20
C LEU A 30 18.36 -2.97 4.72
N ARG A 31 17.27 -3.02 5.48
CA ARG A 31 17.30 -3.08 6.93
C ARG A 31 17.97 -4.35 7.44
N VAL A 32 17.67 -5.50 6.84
CA VAL A 32 18.17 -6.80 7.27
C VAL A 32 19.62 -7.03 6.83
N GLU A 33 19.96 -6.69 5.59
CA GLU A 33 21.27 -7.03 5.02
C GLU A 33 22.31 -5.92 5.16
N HIS A 34 21.89 -4.67 5.38
CA HIS A 34 22.79 -3.51 5.43
C HIS A 34 22.57 -2.64 6.68
N GLU A 35 21.73 -3.07 7.61
CA GLU A 35 21.43 -2.34 8.85
C GLU A 35 21.01 -0.87 8.63
N VAL A 36 20.36 -0.61 7.49
CA VAL A 36 19.90 0.73 7.10
C VAL A 36 18.80 1.19 8.04
N ASP A 37 18.94 2.41 8.58
CA ASP A 37 17.89 3.03 9.38
C ASP A 37 16.63 3.24 8.54
N PRO A 38 15.48 2.65 8.92
CA PRO A 38 14.27 2.72 8.12
C PRO A 38 13.66 4.12 8.05
N LEU A 39 13.86 4.95 9.06
CA LEU A 39 13.36 6.32 9.07
C LEU A 39 14.17 7.19 8.11
N GLU A 40 15.51 7.11 8.16
CA GLU A 40 16.39 7.81 7.23
C GLU A 40 16.11 7.39 5.77
N TYR A 41 15.95 6.09 5.54
CA TYR A 41 15.59 5.56 4.22
C TYR A 41 14.26 6.16 3.71
N SER A 42 13.21 6.11 4.54
CA SER A 42 11.89 6.60 4.15
C SER A 42 11.90 8.10 3.88
N GLN A 43 12.56 8.88 4.71
CA GLN A 43 12.74 10.33 4.49
C GLN A 43 13.46 10.62 3.17
N PHE A 44 14.50 9.84 2.84
CA PHE A 44 15.24 10.01 1.60
C PHE A 44 14.43 9.67 0.35
N VAL A 45 13.82 8.48 0.31
CA VAL A 45 13.10 8.02 -0.89
C VAL A 45 11.78 8.73 -1.12
N HIS A 46 11.13 9.21 -0.08
CA HIS A 46 9.86 9.92 -0.16
C HIS A 46 10.01 11.45 -0.22
N ASN A 47 11.24 11.99 -0.22
CA ASN A 47 11.49 13.42 -0.41
C ASN A 47 11.35 13.82 -1.88
N ILE A 48 10.13 13.69 -2.40
CA ILE A 48 9.78 14.07 -3.78
C ILE A 48 8.73 15.17 -3.78
N PRO A 49 8.75 16.08 -4.76
CA PRO A 49 7.76 17.15 -4.89
C PRO A 49 6.45 16.58 -5.43
N LEU A 50 5.56 16.11 -4.54
CA LEU A 50 4.31 15.42 -4.92
C LEU A 50 3.39 16.29 -5.77
N GLU A 51 3.38 17.59 -5.55
CA GLU A 51 2.60 18.59 -6.28
C GLU A 51 2.94 18.67 -7.78
N ARG A 52 4.08 18.12 -8.20
CA ARG A 52 4.43 17.97 -9.62
C ARG A 52 3.73 16.79 -10.30
N TYR A 53 3.22 15.85 -9.53
CA TYR A 53 2.69 14.57 -10.01
C TYR A 53 1.23 14.38 -9.65
N LEU A 54 0.77 15.04 -8.59
CA LEU A 54 -0.57 14.91 -8.01
C LEU A 54 -1.19 16.29 -7.85
N ALA A 55 -2.51 16.33 -7.97
CA ALA A 55 -3.35 17.49 -7.69
C ALA A 55 -4.61 17.02 -6.96
N PRO A 56 -5.36 17.91 -6.31
CA PRO A 56 -6.67 17.58 -5.74
C PRO A 56 -7.55 16.84 -6.74
N ASP A 57 -8.17 15.75 -6.29
CA ASP A 57 -9.03 14.90 -7.13
C ASP A 57 -10.48 14.90 -6.64
N PRO A 58 -11.31 15.85 -7.11
CA PRO A 58 -12.71 15.93 -6.70
C PRO A 58 -13.55 14.73 -7.12
N ARG A 59 -13.12 13.97 -8.13
CA ARG A 59 -13.81 12.75 -8.55
C ARG A 59 -13.55 11.62 -7.56
N LEU A 60 -12.27 11.46 -7.14
CA LEU A 60 -11.91 10.52 -6.09
C LEU A 60 -12.63 10.85 -4.78
N ARG A 61 -12.63 12.13 -4.40
CA ARG A 61 -13.34 12.61 -3.21
C ARG A 61 -14.80 12.21 -3.23
N ARG A 62 -15.54 12.56 -4.29
CA ARG A 62 -16.97 12.20 -4.40
C ARG A 62 -17.22 10.70 -4.33
N MET A 63 -16.37 9.90 -4.96
CA MET A 63 -16.46 8.43 -4.88
C MET A 63 -16.25 7.95 -3.44
N LEU A 64 -15.21 8.43 -2.74
CA LEU A 64 -14.97 8.06 -1.34
C LEU A 64 -16.08 8.50 -0.40
N ASP A 65 -16.64 9.70 -0.60
CA ASP A 65 -17.77 10.22 0.20
C ASP A 65 -19.07 9.44 -0.03
N SER A 66 -19.26 8.85 -1.22
CA SER A 66 -20.43 8.01 -1.52
C SER A 66 -20.42 6.64 -0.85
N LEU A 67 -19.28 6.19 -0.37
CA LEU A 67 -19.13 4.90 0.30
C LEU A 67 -19.44 5.02 1.80
N PRO A 68 -20.48 4.33 2.33
CA PRO A 68 -20.82 4.40 3.75
C PRO A 68 -19.85 3.64 4.66
N GLN A 69 -19.02 2.76 4.09
CA GLN A 69 -18.10 1.91 4.83
C GLN A 69 -16.96 2.71 5.48
N LYS A 70 -16.45 2.24 6.60
CA LYS A 70 -15.20 2.77 7.16
C LYS A 70 -14.05 2.49 6.21
N LYS A 71 -13.24 3.50 5.96
CA LYS A 71 -12.11 3.45 5.03
C LYS A 71 -10.79 3.58 5.76
N TYR A 72 -9.85 2.68 5.45
CA TYR A 72 -8.50 2.68 6.02
C TYR A 72 -7.48 2.62 4.90
N ILE A 73 -6.36 3.30 5.10
CA ILE A 73 -5.17 3.10 4.25
C ILE A 73 -4.35 1.97 4.85
N PHE A 74 -4.02 0.95 4.04
CA PHE A 74 -3.07 -0.10 4.38
C PHE A 74 -1.94 -0.11 3.36
N SER A 75 -0.75 0.35 3.76
CA SER A 75 0.37 0.62 2.85
C SER A 75 1.70 0.12 3.40
N ASN A 76 2.59 -0.29 2.49
CA ASN A 76 4.00 -0.58 2.80
C ASN A 76 4.88 0.69 2.83
N ALA A 77 4.30 1.88 2.61
CA ALA A 77 4.96 3.17 2.79
C ALA A 77 4.86 3.66 4.25
N ASP A 78 5.62 4.70 4.59
CA ASP A 78 5.53 5.36 5.89
C ASP A 78 4.36 6.34 5.99
N ARG A 79 3.91 6.57 7.20
CA ARG A 79 2.78 7.45 7.50
C ARG A 79 2.96 8.91 7.02
N PRO A 80 4.12 9.56 7.21
CA PRO A 80 4.33 10.92 6.71
C PRO A 80 4.13 11.05 5.21
N TYR A 81 4.66 10.09 4.43
CA TYR A 81 4.47 10.08 2.98
C TYR A 81 3.00 9.86 2.58
N ILE A 82 2.33 8.89 3.21
CA ILE A 82 0.90 8.63 2.99
C ILE A 82 0.08 9.90 3.24
N LEU A 83 0.29 10.57 4.36
CA LEU A 83 -0.43 11.81 4.71
C LEU A 83 -0.18 12.91 3.67
N ARG A 84 1.06 13.06 3.17
CA ARG A 84 1.35 14.03 2.11
C ARG A 84 0.59 13.70 0.83
N VAL A 85 0.56 12.43 0.41
CA VAL A 85 -0.21 12.00 -0.76
C VAL A 85 -1.69 12.28 -0.60
N LEU A 86 -2.29 11.88 0.52
CA LEU A 86 -3.71 12.09 0.79
C LEU A 86 -4.09 13.58 0.86
N SER A 87 -3.22 14.41 1.47
CA SER A 87 -3.41 15.87 1.53
C SER A 87 -3.30 16.52 0.14
N THR A 88 -2.35 16.07 -0.69
CA THR A 88 -2.20 16.60 -2.05
C THR A 88 -3.41 16.24 -2.92
N LEU A 89 -4.02 15.09 -2.69
CA LEU A 89 -5.24 14.65 -3.38
C LEU A 89 -6.53 15.26 -2.79
N ASP A 90 -6.45 15.96 -1.65
CA ASP A 90 -7.58 16.51 -0.88
C ASP A 90 -8.60 15.45 -0.45
N VAL A 91 -8.10 14.31 0.09
CA VAL A 91 -8.94 13.17 0.53
C VAL A 91 -8.53 12.61 1.91
N ALA A 92 -7.68 13.31 2.66
CA ALA A 92 -7.14 12.79 3.91
C ALA A 92 -8.22 12.51 4.96
N ASP A 93 -9.24 13.34 5.04
CA ASP A 93 -10.38 13.24 5.95
C ASP A 93 -11.41 12.17 5.56
N CYS A 94 -11.30 11.58 4.36
CA CYS A 94 -12.13 10.45 3.94
C CYS A 94 -11.76 9.15 4.68
N PHE A 95 -10.60 9.07 5.34
CA PHE A 95 -10.08 7.84 5.92
C PHE A 95 -10.13 7.87 7.45
N HIS A 96 -10.58 6.76 8.05
CA HIS A 96 -10.71 6.57 9.50
C HIS A 96 -9.37 6.21 10.16
N GLY A 97 -8.40 5.71 9.39
CA GLY A 97 -7.10 5.36 9.91
C GLY A 97 -6.10 4.96 8.82
N ILE A 98 -4.84 4.89 9.25
CA ILE A 98 -3.71 4.51 8.40
C ILE A 98 -2.93 3.40 9.10
N VAL A 99 -2.71 2.31 8.37
CA VAL A 99 -1.82 1.21 8.74
C VAL A 99 -0.62 1.27 7.79
N ASP A 100 0.50 1.69 8.31
CA ASP A 100 1.75 1.91 7.60
C ASP A 100 2.82 0.90 8.02
N ILE A 101 3.96 0.86 7.33
CA ILE A 101 5.04 -0.12 7.55
C ILE A 101 5.60 -0.07 8.98
N PHE A 102 5.69 1.12 9.60
CA PHE A 102 6.17 1.25 10.98
C PHE A 102 5.15 0.74 11.98
N SER A 103 3.87 1.00 11.74
CA SER A 103 2.78 0.58 12.62
C SER A 103 2.54 -0.93 12.62
N THR A 104 3.11 -1.65 11.65
CA THR A 104 3.09 -3.11 11.54
C THR A 104 4.39 -3.77 11.97
N ASP A 105 5.32 -3.00 12.58
CA ASP A 105 6.67 -3.47 12.92
C ASP A 105 7.38 -4.14 11.72
N PHE A 106 7.31 -3.47 10.56
CA PHE A 106 7.88 -3.91 9.29
C PHE A 106 7.29 -5.21 8.70
N ALA A 107 6.24 -5.78 9.28
CA ALA A 107 5.43 -6.74 8.58
C ALA A 107 4.73 -6.01 7.42
N CYS A 108 5.00 -6.42 6.19
CA CYS A 108 4.53 -5.75 4.98
C CYS A 108 3.66 -6.65 4.13
N LYS A 109 2.81 -6.08 3.27
CA LYS A 109 2.13 -6.85 2.23
C LYS A 109 3.18 -7.50 1.32
N PRO A 110 3.09 -8.81 0.99
CA PRO A 110 1.97 -9.73 1.19
C PRO A 110 2.07 -10.65 2.42
N MET A 111 2.85 -10.32 3.47
CA MET A 111 2.96 -11.15 4.68
C MET A 111 1.63 -11.19 5.43
N GLU A 112 1.09 -12.38 5.73
CA GLU A 112 -0.21 -12.56 6.40
C GLU A 112 -0.29 -11.80 7.73
N SER A 113 0.80 -11.73 8.49
CA SER A 113 0.88 -10.99 9.75
C SER A 113 0.49 -9.52 9.59
N SER A 114 0.86 -8.89 8.46
CA SER A 114 0.51 -7.48 8.20
C SER A 114 -1.00 -7.26 8.05
N TYR A 115 -1.72 -8.23 7.48
CA TYR A 115 -3.19 -8.16 7.33
C TYR A 115 -3.89 -8.35 8.67
N ARG A 116 -3.40 -9.28 9.51
CA ARG A 116 -3.93 -9.47 10.88
C ARG A 116 -3.78 -8.20 11.71
N ILE A 117 -2.61 -7.54 11.63
CA ILE A 117 -2.38 -6.25 12.29
C ILE A 117 -3.30 -5.16 11.71
N ALA A 118 -3.48 -5.13 10.39
CA ALA A 118 -4.37 -4.17 9.75
C ALA A 118 -5.83 -4.33 10.22
N LEU A 119 -6.34 -5.56 10.28
CA LEU A 119 -7.67 -5.87 10.83
C LEU A 119 -7.77 -5.42 12.29
N GLN A 120 -6.80 -5.75 13.13
CA GLN A 120 -6.78 -5.33 14.53
C GLN A 120 -6.86 -3.80 14.67
N LYS A 121 -6.07 -3.06 13.87
CA LYS A 121 -6.09 -1.58 13.87
C LYS A 121 -7.38 -0.99 13.31
N ALA A 122 -8.08 -1.73 12.46
CA ALA A 122 -9.40 -1.35 11.95
C ALA A 122 -10.56 -1.66 12.93
N GLY A 123 -10.26 -2.18 14.12
CA GLY A 123 -11.26 -2.53 15.13
C GLY A 123 -11.68 -3.99 15.10
N SER A 124 -10.85 -4.86 14.54
CA SER A 124 -11.04 -6.31 14.44
C SER A 124 -12.37 -6.72 13.76
N PRO A 125 -12.71 -6.17 12.58
CA PRO A 125 -13.85 -6.67 11.83
C PRO A 125 -13.58 -8.10 11.36
N GLU A 126 -14.67 -8.87 11.13
CA GLU A 126 -14.55 -10.16 10.46
C GLU A 126 -14.00 -9.97 9.05
N PRO A 127 -13.04 -10.79 8.60
CA PRO A 127 -12.45 -10.64 7.28
C PRO A 127 -13.47 -10.61 6.15
N GLU A 128 -14.52 -11.42 6.24
CA GLU A 128 -15.61 -11.52 5.26
C GLU A 128 -16.40 -10.21 5.10
N ALA A 129 -16.38 -9.36 6.12
CA ALA A 129 -16.99 -8.03 6.09
C ALA A 129 -16.05 -6.95 5.51
N CYS A 130 -14.84 -7.33 5.10
CA CYS A 130 -13.82 -6.41 4.62
C CYS A 130 -13.60 -6.52 3.11
N VAL A 131 -13.30 -5.39 2.50
CA VAL A 131 -12.86 -5.30 1.11
C VAL A 131 -11.41 -4.78 1.08
N LEU A 132 -10.51 -5.54 0.47
CA LEU A 132 -9.16 -5.06 0.15
C LEU A 132 -9.08 -4.63 -1.31
N VAL A 133 -8.62 -3.42 -1.53
CA VAL A 133 -8.39 -2.83 -2.86
C VAL A 133 -6.89 -2.61 -3.03
N ASP A 134 -6.28 -3.22 -4.04
CA ASP A 134 -4.82 -3.12 -4.28
C ASP A 134 -4.53 -3.25 -5.78
N ASP A 135 -3.42 -2.69 -6.25
CA ASP A 135 -2.97 -2.76 -7.64
C ASP A 135 -2.00 -3.93 -7.91
N LEU A 136 -1.55 -4.60 -6.85
CA LEU A 136 -0.64 -5.73 -6.94
C LEU A 136 -1.37 -7.06 -6.64
N PRO A 137 -1.49 -7.98 -7.62
CA PRO A 137 -2.13 -9.28 -7.43
C PRO A 137 -1.61 -10.06 -6.22
N ARG A 138 -0.30 -10.04 -5.99
CA ARG A 138 0.33 -10.73 -4.85
C ARG A 138 -0.16 -10.24 -3.48
N ASN A 139 -0.61 -8.98 -3.40
CA ASN A 139 -1.14 -8.41 -2.16
C ASN A 139 -2.59 -8.84 -1.90
N LEU A 140 -3.33 -9.24 -2.94
CA LEU A 140 -4.71 -9.70 -2.79
C LEU A 140 -4.80 -11.16 -2.33
N GLU A 141 -3.82 -11.98 -2.67
CA GLU A 141 -3.84 -13.42 -2.38
C GLU A 141 -3.97 -13.74 -0.87
N PRO A 142 -3.19 -13.14 0.05
CA PRO A 142 -3.37 -13.39 1.49
C PRO A 142 -4.73 -12.92 2.00
N ALA A 143 -5.23 -11.78 1.54
CA ALA A 143 -6.55 -11.28 1.92
C ALA A 143 -7.67 -12.23 1.49
N MET A 144 -7.60 -12.76 0.27
CA MET A 144 -8.53 -13.78 -0.24
C MET A 144 -8.52 -15.04 0.62
N LYS A 145 -7.33 -15.54 1.00
CA LYS A 145 -7.18 -16.72 1.87
C LYS A 145 -7.77 -16.48 3.27
N MET A 146 -7.81 -15.24 3.73
CA MET A 146 -8.42 -14.84 4.99
C MET A 146 -9.94 -14.64 4.90
N GLY A 147 -10.54 -14.71 3.69
CA GLY A 147 -11.97 -14.54 3.48
C GLY A 147 -12.40 -13.12 3.08
N MET A 148 -11.47 -12.18 2.91
CA MET A 148 -11.81 -10.83 2.46
C MET A 148 -12.29 -10.83 1.02
N THR A 149 -13.22 -9.93 0.69
CA THR A 149 -13.46 -9.55 -0.69
C THR A 149 -12.27 -8.76 -1.22
N THR A 150 -11.80 -9.07 -2.43
CA THR A 150 -10.62 -8.42 -3.01
C THR A 150 -10.94 -7.78 -4.35
N VAL A 151 -10.43 -6.57 -4.55
CA VAL A 151 -10.60 -5.80 -5.79
C VAL A 151 -9.22 -5.43 -6.33
N LEU A 152 -8.91 -5.95 -7.52
CA LEU A 152 -7.71 -5.57 -8.25
C LEU A 152 -7.99 -4.30 -9.05
N VAL A 153 -7.22 -3.25 -8.79
CA VAL A 153 -7.31 -1.98 -9.53
C VAL A 153 -6.25 -1.92 -10.59
N HIS A 154 -6.64 -1.56 -11.79
CA HIS A 154 -5.80 -1.32 -12.95
C HIS A 154 -4.87 -2.47 -13.28
N THR A 155 -5.07 -3.06 -14.40
CA THR A 155 -4.24 -4.15 -14.84
C THR A 155 -3.56 -3.85 -16.15
N LYS A 156 -2.27 -3.65 -16.06
CA LYS A 156 -1.39 -3.92 -17.21
C LYS A 156 -1.26 -5.43 -17.47
N PHE A 157 -1.81 -6.25 -16.58
CA PHE A 157 -1.69 -7.70 -16.62
C PHE A 157 -3.08 -8.33 -16.61
N PRO A 158 -3.44 -9.14 -17.61
CA PRO A 158 -4.63 -9.98 -17.54
C PRO A 158 -4.36 -11.06 -16.49
N THR A 159 -4.78 -10.86 -15.28
CA THR A 159 -4.70 -11.86 -14.23
C THR A 159 -6.08 -12.08 -13.63
N HIS A 160 -6.43 -13.33 -13.35
CA HIS A 160 -7.64 -13.68 -12.61
C HIS A 160 -7.41 -13.60 -11.08
N SER A 161 -6.62 -12.64 -10.62
CA SER A 161 -6.28 -12.47 -9.22
C SER A 161 -7.25 -11.48 -8.56
N GLY A 162 -7.99 -11.95 -7.56
CA GLY A 162 -9.00 -11.17 -6.84
C GLY A 162 -10.43 -11.60 -7.22
N ASN A 163 -11.39 -11.24 -6.35
CA ASN A 163 -12.81 -11.52 -6.58
C ASN A 163 -13.37 -10.62 -7.69
N TYR A 164 -12.87 -9.38 -7.74
CA TYR A 164 -13.27 -8.37 -8.73
C TYR A 164 -12.04 -7.67 -9.32
N GLN A 165 -12.24 -7.12 -10.51
CA GLN A 165 -11.23 -6.34 -11.22
C GLN A 165 -11.88 -5.08 -11.80
N ILE A 166 -11.23 -3.93 -11.57
CA ILE A 166 -11.65 -2.64 -12.11
C ILE A 166 -10.48 -1.94 -12.82
N ASN A 167 -10.78 -1.14 -13.82
CA ASN A 167 -9.74 -0.42 -14.57
C ASN A 167 -9.28 0.85 -13.87
N THR A 168 -10.14 1.45 -13.06
CA THR A 168 -9.84 2.66 -12.30
C THR A 168 -10.51 2.59 -10.93
N ILE A 169 -9.90 3.24 -9.93
CA ILE A 169 -10.45 3.31 -8.57
C ILE A 169 -11.87 3.91 -8.51
N TYR A 170 -12.23 4.76 -9.47
CA TYR A 170 -13.54 5.41 -9.52
C TYR A 170 -14.71 4.44 -9.73
N GLN A 171 -14.44 3.22 -10.23
CA GLN A 171 -15.45 2.17 -10.41
C GLN A 171 -15.74 1.41 -9.12
N LEU A 172 -15.01 1.69 -8.03
CA LEU A 172 -15.16 0.95 -6.78
C LEU A 172 -16.58 1.10 -6.20
N ALA A 173 -17.17 2.30 -6.27
CA ALA A 173 -18.51 2.53 -5.75
C ALA A 173 -19.58 1.68 -6.45
N ASP A 174 -19.39 1.34 -7.73
CA ASP A 174 -20.32 0.50 -8.48
C ASP A 174 -20.32 -0.97 -8.00
N LEU A 175 -19.26 -1.37 -7.27
CA LEU A 175 -19.11 -2.73 -6.76
C LEU A 175 -19.56 -2.91 -5.30
N ILE A 176 -19.40 -1.88 -4.47
CA ILE A 176 -19.52 -2.03 -3.01
C ILE A 176 -20.48 -1.01 -2.35
N SER A 177 -21.26 -0.29 -3.16
CA SER A 177 -22.31 0.63 -2.68
C SER A 177 -23.55 -0.10 -2.18
#